data_417f4f069849b6738fae59c90ad7ad16
#
_entry.id   417f4f069849b6738fae59c90ad7ad16
#
_cell.length_a   1.000
_cell.length_b   1.000
_cell.length_c   1.000
_cell.angle_alpha   90.00
_cell.angle_beta   90.00
_cell.angle_gamma   90.00
#
_symmetry.space_group_name_H-M   'P 1'
#
loop_
_entity.id
_entity.type
_entity.pdbx_description
1 polymer ?
#
loop_
_entity_poly.entity_id
_entity_poly.type
_entity_poly.pdbx_seq_one_letter_code
_entity_poly.pdbx_strand_id
1 'polypeptide(L)'
;MKDVFIIAFSAYGGPNMHLALYQKRLVEEKKYLTTEQLMEYFSLCQMLPGPSSTQTLMSIGYQFGGRVLAFLTLLVWVLPAFILLTITAIFIGAFQDQALGYLRFVQPVAVGFVIVAGVKMVKKSVKNRQGYLLATMAFVVTALLRYPLDTWVNMKTPWMFPIVLVTAGLFSFFDFKGTVQKYKPIKIKFPWRSLVTFVVIFILAGVLGKVSSNPLVILFENCYRFGTIVFGGGNVLIPMMLEQFTNHISNGASEPFMTTGEFLNGVGLVQAIPGPIFTIASFT
;
A
#
# COMPACT_ATOMS: atom_id res chain seq x y z
N MET A 1 -22.72 -0.67 9.32
CA MET A 1 -21.97 0.62 9.41
C MET A 1 -21.37 0.88 10.78
N LYS A 2 -22.13 0.77 11.87
CA LYS A 2 -21.59 0.98 13.24
C LYS A 2 -20.35 0.13 13.54
N ASP A 3 -20.33 -1.13 13.13
CA ASP A 3 -19.19 -2.02 13.34
C ASP A 3 -17.97 -1.62 12.52
N VAL A 4 -18.16 -1.16 11.29
CA VAL A 4 -17.07 -0.62 10.46
C VAL A 4 -16.45 0.63 11.10
N PHE A 5 -17.27 1.51 11.65
CA PHE A 5 -16.82 2.69 12.37
C PHE A 5 -15.97 2.32 13.59
N ILE A 6 -16.43 1.36 14.41
CA ILE A 6 -15.67 0.87 15.57
C ILE A 6 -14.33 0.27 15.13
N ILE A 7 -14.33 -0.54 14.05
CA ILE A 7 -13.11 -1.10 13.48
C ILE A 7 -12.17 0.01 13.02
N ALA A 8 -12.67 1.06 12.35
CA ALA A 8 -11.85 2.16 11.85
C ALA A 8 -11.09 2.88 12.96
N PHE A 9 -11.70 3.09 14.11
CA PHE A 9 -11.04 3.73 15.27
C PHE A 9 -10.18 2.78 16.12
N SER A 10 -10.25 1.47 15.86
CA SER A 10 -9.46 0.46 16.59
C SER A 10 -8.33 -0.14 15.75
N ALA A 11 -8.22 0.24 14.48
CA ALA A 11 -7.36 -0.41 13.49
C ALA A 11 -5.95 0.17 13.47
N TYR A 12 -5.13 -0.21 14.43
CA TYR A 12 -3.71 0.11 14.49
C TYR A 12 -2.85 -1.03 13.90
N GLY A 13 -1.64 -0.73 13.43
CA GLY A 13 -0.61 -1.74 13.13
C GLY A 13 -0.73 -2.46 11.77
N GLY A 14 -1.50 -1.91 10.83
CA GLY A 14 -1.49 -2.33 9.43
C GLY A 14 -2.30 -3.59 9.10
N PRO A 15 -2.17 -4.16 7.88
CA PRO A 15 -3.10 -5.14 7.31
C PRO A 15 -3.32 -6.41 8.14
N ASN A 16 -2.28 -6.92 8.82
CA ASN A 16 -2.40 -8.13 9.64
C ASN A 16 -3.22 -7.89 10.90
N MET A 17 -3.10 -6.71 11.51
CA MET A 17 -3.90 -6.33 12.69
C MET A 17 -5.34 -6.04 12.27
N HIS A 18 -5.54 -5.45 11.08
CA HIS A 18 -6.87 -5.25 10.52
C HIS A 18 -7.61 -6.58 10.34
N LEU A 19 -6.93 -7.61 9.82
CA LEU A 19 -7.51 -8.94 9.68
C LEU A 19 -7.93 -9.52 11.03
N ALA A 20 -7.09 -9.38 12.06
CA ALA A 20 -7.42 -9.84 13.41
C ALA A 20 -8.65 -9.11 13.99
N LEU A 21 -8.78 -7.79 13.73
CA LEU A 21 -9.97 -7.02 14.12
C LEU A 21 -11.21 -7.46 13.36
N TYR A 22 -11.11 -7.76 12.06
CA TYR A 22 -12.22 -8.28 11.26
C TYR A 22 -12.66 -9.64 11.78
N GLN A 23 -11.70 -10.53 12.10
CA GLN A 23 -11.98 -11.83 12.70
C GLN A 23 -12.75 -11.66 14.01
N LYS A 24 -12.21 -10.87 14.93
CA LYS A 24 -12.85 -10.63 16.23
C LYS A 24 -14.24 -10.01 16.09
N ARG A 25 -14.33 -8.89 15.34
CA ARG A 25 -15.57 -8.10 15.31
C ARG A 25 -16.65 -8.69 14.40
N LEU A 26 -16.31 -9.10 13.18
CA LEU A 26 -17.29 -9.50 12.17
C LEU A 26 -17.61 -11.00 12.25
N VAL A 27 -16.65 -11.84 12.67
CA VAL A 27 -16.84 -13.29 12.76
C VAL A 27 -17.25 -13.70 14.18
N GLU A 28 -16.44 -13.39 15.18
CA GLU A 28 -16.65 -13.92 16.53
C GLU A 28 -17.79 -13.19 17.28
N GLU A 29 -17.77 -11.84 17.29
CA GLU A 29 -18.77 -11.06 18.05
C GLU A 29 -20.09 -10.92 17.29
N LYS A 30 -20.04 -10.61 15.99
CA LYS A 30 -21.24 -10.30 15.20
C LYS A 30 -21.75 -11.45 14.33
N LYS A 31 -20.91 -12.46 14.07
CA LYS A 31 -21.26 -13.64 13.26
C LYS A 31 -21.86 -13.29 11.89
N TYR A 32 -21.36 -12.19 11.27
CA TYR A 32 -21.80 -11.79 9.93
C TYR A 32 -21.28 -12.72 8.84
N LEU A 33 -20.11 -13.35 9.07
CA LEU A 33 -19.47 -14.29 8.14
C LEU A 33 -18.70 -15.34 8.94
N THR A 34 -18.32 -16.43 8.28
CA THR A 34 -17.44 -17.45 8.89
C THR A 34 -15.97 -17.06 8.74
N THR A 35 -15.09 -17.73 9.50
CA THR A 35 -13.64 -17.55 9.37
C THR A 35 -13.17 -17.89 7.96
N GLU A 36 -13.71 -18.97 7.36
CA GLU A 36 -13.36 -19.40 6.01
C GLU A 36 -13.72 -18.32 4.99
N GLN A 37 -14.91 -17.74 5.08
CA GLN A 37 -15.36 -16.66 4.20
C GLN A 37 -14.46 -15.42 4.33
N LEU A 38 -14.09 -15.01 5.56
CA LEU A 38 -13.18 -13.90 5.79
C LEU A 38 -11.82 -14.16 5.15
N MET A 39 -11.27 -15.36 5.33
CA MET A 39 -9.97 -15.74 4.77
C MET A 39 -10.00 -15.84 3.24
N GLU A 40 -11.12 -16.28 2.66
CA GLU A 40 -11.33 -16.29 1.21
C GLU A 40 -11.29 -14.86 0.64
N TYR A 41 -12.08 -13.92 1.18
CA TYR A 41 -12.04 -12.52 0.76
C TYR A 41 -10.65 -11.91 0.92
N PHE A 42 -10.00 -12.15 2.04
CA PHE A 42 -8.68 -11.60 2.30
C PHE A 42 -7.63 -12.14 1.33
N SER A 43 -7.65 -13.43 1.05
CA SER A 43 -6.72 -14.09 0.12
C SER A 43 -6.92 -13.58 -1.31
N LEU A 44 -8.16 -13.44 -1.77
CA LEU A 44 -8.47 -12.85 -3.07
C LEU A 44 -7.97 -11.41 -3.17
N CYS A 45 -8.21 -10.60 -2.14
CA CYS A 45 -7.74 -9.21 -2.12
C CYS A 45 -6.21 -9.09 -2.04
N GLN A 46 -5.50 -10.07 -1.47
CA GLN A 46 -4.04 -10.10 -1.50
C GLN A 46 -3.45 -10.38 -2.89
N MET A 47 -4.20 -11.07 -3.75
CA MET A 47 -3.79 -11.33 -5.14
C MET A 47 -4.06 -10.15 -6.07
N LEU A 48 -4.93 -9.23 -5.66
CA LEU A 48 -5.25 -8.01 -6.41
C LEU A 48 -4.31 -6.87 -6.04
N PRO A 49 -4.00 -5.97 -6.99
CA PRO A 49 -3.27 -4.75 -6.66
C PRO A 49 -4.12 -3.84 -5.76
N GLY A 50 -3.47 -3.17 -4.82
CA GLY A 50 -4.11 -2.20 -3.93
C GLY A 50 -4.10 -2.58 -2.44
N PRO A 51 -4.85 -1.85 -1.61
CA PRO A 51 -4.88 -2.01 -0.15
C PRO A 51 -5.73 -3.23 0.26
N SER A 52 -5.13 -4.41 0.37
CA SER A 52 -5.81 -5.68 0.61
C SER A 52 -6.79 -5.66 1.79
N SER A 53 -6.45 -5.05 2.91
CA SER A 53 -7.37 -4.95 4.06
C SER A 53 -8.59 -4.08 3.76
N THR A 54 -8.41 -2.94 3.10
CA THR A 54 -9.52 -2.08 2.67
C THR A 54 -10.41 -2.78 1.66
N GLN A 55 -9.82 -3.43 0.67
CA GLN A 55 -10.55 -4.21 -0.34
C GLN A 55 -11.35 -5.35 0.31
N THR A 56 -10.80 -6.04 1.31
CA THR A 56 -11.51 -7.08 2.05
C THR A 56 -12.75 -6.53 2.74
N LEU A 57 -12.62 -5.42 3.45
CA LEU A 57 -13.75 -4.79 4.14
C LEU A 57 -14.81 -4.28 3.16
N MET A 58 -14.39 -3.70 2.03
CA MET A 58 -15.29 -3.30 0.94
C MET A 58 -16.01 -4.50 0.32
N SER A 59 -15.31 -5.63 0.10
CA SER A 59 -15.90 -6.85 -0.45
C SER A 59 -16.98 -7.43 0.46
N ILE A 60 -16.74 -7.40 1.77
CA ILE A 60 -17.74 -7.76 2.78
C ILE A 60 -18.95 -6.81 2.68
N GLY A 61 -18.72 -5.49 2.62
CA GLY A 61 -19.80 -4.51 2.43
C GLY A 61 -20.59 -4.75 1.14
N TYR A 62 -19.90 -5.10 0.06
CA TYR A 62 -20.54 -5.41 -1.22
C TYR A 62 -21.46 -6.63 -1.12
N GLN A 63 -21.04 -7.67 -0.43
CA GLN A 63 -21.86 -8.87 -0.23
C GLN A 63 -23.17 -8.58 0.50
N PHE A 64 -23.15 -7.69 1.49
CA PHE A 64 -24.33 -7.40 2.31
C PHE A 64 -25.27 -6.35 1.72
N GLY A 65 -24.79 -5.43 0.89
CA GLY A 65 -25.63 -4.36 0.36
C GLY A 65 -25.16 -3.76 -0.97
N GLY A 66 -24.44 -4.57 -1.75
CA GLY A 66 -24.01 -4.19 -3.09
C GLY A 66 -23.07 -2.96 -3.13
N ARG A 67 -23.06 -2.27 -4.27
CA ARG A 67 -22.10 -1.19 -4.55
C ARG A 67 -22.20 -0.03 -3.58
N VAL A 68 -23.42 0.34 -3.18
CA VAL A 68 -23.65 1.48 -2.29
C VAL A 68 -23.06 1.19 -0.91
N LEU A 69 -23.32 0.02 -0.33
CA LEU A 69 -22.81 -0.34 0.99
C LEU A 69 -21.27 -0.52 0.95
N ALA A 70 -20.71 -1.06 -0.14
CA ALA A 70 -19.27 -1.14 -0.32
C ALA A 70 -18.62 0.26 -0.30
N PHE A 71 -19.20 1.23 -1.02
CA PHE A 71 -18.69 2.59 -1.05
C PHE A 71 -18.82 3.28 0.31
N LEU A 72 -19.96 3.16 0.98
CA LEU A 72 -20.14 3.68 2.33
C LEU A 72 -19.17 3.04 3.34
N THR A 73 -18.90 1.74 3.18
CA THR A 73 -17.90 1.03 3.99
C THR A 73 -16.51 1.61 3.79
N LEU A 74 -16.13 1.91 2.54
CA LEU A 74 -14.85 2.58 2.24
C LEU A 74 -14.78 3.95 2.91
N LEU A 75 -15.81 4.78 2.76
CA LEU A 75 -15.84 6.11 3.35
C LEU A 75 -15.68 6.07 4.87
N VAL A 76 -16.49 5.25 5.55
CA VAL A 76 -16.44 5.14 7.02
C VAL A 76 -15.11 4.56 7.50
N TRP A 77 -14.48 3.68 6.70
CA TRP A 77 -13.18 3.10 7.00
C TRP A 77 -12.02 4.09 6.87
N VAL A 78 -12.04 4.93 5.82
CA VAL A 78 -10.92 5.82 5.48
C VAL A 78 -11.03 7.19 6.13
N LEU A 79 -12.24 7.77 6.21
CA LEU A 79 -12.46 9.14 6.66
C LEU A 79 -11.85 9.49 8.03
N PRO A 80 -11.95 8.66 9.08
CA PRO A 80 -11.38 9.02 10.37
C PRO A 80 -9.87 9.25 10.31
N ALA A 81 -9.14 8.33 9.69
CA ALA A 81 -7.70 8.45 9.52
C ALA A 81 -7.31 9.60 8.59
N PHE A 82 -8.05 9.78 7.50
CA PHE A 82 -7.84 10.87 6.55
C PHE A 82 -7.96 12.23 7.25
N ILE A 83 -9.04 12.45 7.99
CA ILE A 83 -9.28 13.71 8.71
C ILE A 83 -8.20 13.95 9.76
N LEU A 84 -7.87 12.94 10.57
CA LEU A 84 -6.85 13.06 11.61
C LEU A 84 -5.47 13.38 11.03
N LEU A 85 -5.06 12.71 9.96
CA LEU A 85 -3.78 12.96 9.31
C LEU A 85 -3.74 14.35 8.65
N THR A 86 -4.81 14.76 7.97
CA THR A 86 -4.88 16.09 7.37
C THR A 86 -4.79 17.19 8.42
N ILE A 87 -5.53 17.08 9.54
CA ILE A 87 -5.45 18.04 10.65
C ILE A 87 -4.02 18.07 11.21
N THR A 88 -3.42 16.90 11.41
CA THR A 88 -2.04 16.79 11.92
C THR A 88 -1.03 17.42 10.96
N ALA A 89 -1.18 17.19 9.65
CA ALA A 89 -0.32 17.79 8.63
C ALA A 89 -0.41 19.33 8.63
N ILE A 90 -1.63 19.88 8.67
CA ILE A 90 -1.87 21.33 8.75
C ILE A 90 -1.26 21.90 10.04
N PHE A 91 -1.44 21.22 11.18
CA PHE A 91 -0.90 21.65 12.44
C PHE A 91 0.65 21.67 12.43
N ILE A 92 1.28 20.63 11.88
CA ILE A 92 2.74 20.57 11.72
C ILE A 92 3.23 21.69 10.81
N GLY A 93 2.55 21.96 9.69
CA GLY A 93 2.89 23.06 8.80
C GLY A 93 2.77 24.43 9.44
N ALA A 94 1.76 24.64 10.30
CA ALA A 94 1.55 25.91 11.00
C ALA A 94 2.55 26.17 12.14
N PHE A 95 3.06 25.13 12.80
CA PHE A 95 3.96 25.21 13.96
C PHE A 95 5.32 24.57 13.68
N GLN A 96 5.85 24.73 12.48
CA GLN A 96 7.00 24.03 11.95
C GLN A 96 8.21 23.97 12.90
N ASP A 97 8.63 25.11 13.48
CA ASP A 97 9.81 25.19 14.35
C ASP A 97 9.64 24.44 15.68
N GLN A 98 8.45 24.49 16.26
CA GLN A 98 8.16 23.83 17.55
C GLN A 98 7.84 22.35 17.36
N ALA A 99 7.11 21.99 16.31
CA ALA A 99 6.72 20.63 16.01
C ALA A 99 7.93 19.75 15.62
N LEU A 100 8.89 20.28 14.89
CA LEU A 100 10.11 19.56 14.48
C LEU A 100 10.90 19.01 15.68
N GLY A 101 10.93 19.73 16.81
CA GLY A 101 11.58 19.28 18.04
C GLY A 101 10.98 17.96 18.57
N TYR A 102 9.67 17.82 18.55
CA TYR A 102 8.96 16.62 19.00
C TYR A 102 8.98 15.52 17.95
N LEU A 103 8.88 15.87 16.68
CA LEU A 103 8.86 14.92 15.56
C LEU A 103 10.21 14.24 15.32
N ARG A 104 11.31 14.80 15.84
CA ARG A 104 12.64 14.18 15.76
C ARG A 104 12.68 12.74 16.25
N PHE A 105 11.85 12.38 17.23
CA PHE A 105 11.78 11.03 17.77
C PHE A 105 10.84 10.12 16.95
N VAL A 106 9.95 10.67 16.13
CA VAL A 106 9.03 9.91 15.30
C VAL A 106 9.75 9.20 14.14
N GLN A 107 10.76 9.84 13.57
CA GLN A 107 11.52 9.29 12.44
C GLN A 107 12.21 7.95 12.74
N PRO A 108 12.99 7.78 13.84
CA PRO A 108 13.57 6.48 14.19
C PRO A 108 12.52 5.41 14.43
N VAL A 109 11.39 5.77 15.03
CA VAL A 109 10.27 4.85 15.26
C VAL A 109 9.66 4.41 13.92
N ALA A 110 9.47 5.33 12.96
CA ALA A 110 9.00 4.99 11.61
C ALA A 110 9.94 4.01 10.90
N VAL A 111 11.26 4.24 10.96
CA VAL A 111 12.26 3.33 10.41
C VAL A 111 12.17 1.95 11.09
N GLY A 112 12.03 1.92 12.41
CA GLY A 112 11.83 0.68 13.17
C GLY A 112 10.61 -0.10 12.71
N PHE A 113 9.48 0.56 12.48
CA PHE A 113 8.27 -0.08 11.93
C PHE A 113 8.51 -0.68 10.56
N VAL A 114 9.20 0.03 9.66
CA VAL A 114 9.52 -0.48 8.31
C VAL A 114 10.40 -1.73 8.39
N ILE A 115 11.44 -1.72 9.24
CA ILE A 115 12.32 -2.87 9.44
C ILE A 115 11.54 -4.07 10.00
N VAL A 116 10.74 -3.86 11.03
CA VAL A 116 9.93 -4.94 11.65
C VAL A 116 8.92 -5.49 10.64
N ALA A 117 8.28 -4.64 9.84
CA ALA A 117 7.38 -5.06 8.78
C ALA A 117 8.11 -5.92 7.74
N GLY A 118 9.28 -5.50 7.26
CA GLY A 118 10.12 -6.24 6.33
C GLY A 118 10.52 -7.62 6.86
N VAL A 119 11.02 -7.69 8.10
CA VAL A 119 11.38 -8.96 8.75
C VAL A 119 10.18 -9.91 8.88
N LYS A 120 9.02 -9.39 9.30
CA LYS A 120 7.79 -10.20 9.39
C LYS A 120 7.35 -10.72 8.03
N MET A 121 7.44 -9.90 6.97
CA MET A 121 7.11 -10.33 5.61
C MET A 121 8.04 -11.43 5.12
N VAL A 122 9.36 -11.30 5.29
CA VAL A 122 10.32 -12.33 4.91
C VAL A 122 10.01 -13.64 5.65
N LYS A 123 9.86 -13.60 6.97
CA LYS A 123 9.55 -14.79 7.78
C LYS A 123 8.22 -15.47 7.37
N LYS A 124 7.24 -14.72 6.95
CA LYS A 124 5.93 -15.25 6.53
C LYS A 124 5.96 -15.83 5.11
N SER A 125 6.68 -15.18 4.19
CA SER A 125 6.64 -15.50 2.76
C SER A 125 7.71 -16.48 2.35
N VAL A 126 8.88 -16.45 3.00
CA VAL A 126 10.04 -17.26 2.61
C VAL A 126 10.12 -18.50 3.49
N LYS A 127 9.86 -19.67 2.86
CA LYS A 127 9.84 -20.97 3.57
C LYS A 127 10.95 -21.93 3.15
N ASN A 128 11.62 -21.65 2.03
CA ASN A 128 12.63 -22.54 1.43
C ASN A 128 13.94 -21.77 1.15
N ARG A 129 15.04 -22.52 0.94
CA ARG A 129 16.38 -21.96 0.66
C ARG A 129 16.38 -21.06 -0.58
N GLN A 130 15.66 -21.43 -1.63
CA GLN A 130 15.55 -20.67 -2.87
C GLN A 130 14.88 -19.31 -2.64
N GLY A 131 13.83 -19.28 -1.84
CA GLY A 131 13.18 -18.04 -1.44
C GLY A 131 14.10 -17.10 -0.67
N TYR A 132 14.94 -17.63 0.25
CA TYR A 132 15.95 -16.83 0.95
C TYR A 132 17.01 -16.30 -0.01
N LEU A 133 17.46 -17.11 -0.97
CA LEU A 133 18.42 -16.70 -1.97
C LEU A 133 17.84 -15.56 -2.85
N LEU A 134 16.62 -15.73 -3.34
CA LEU A 134 15.92 -14.69 -4.12
C LEU A 134 15.71 -13.39 -3.32
N ALA A 135 15.30 -13.50 -2.06
CA ALA A 135 15.11 -12.34 -1.19
C ALA A 135 16.44 -11.61 -0.93
N THR A 136 17.52 -12.36 -0.69
CA THR A 136 18.87 -11.78 -0.50
C THR A 136 19.38 -11.14 -1.79
N MET A 137 19.21 -11.79 -2.94
CA MET A 137 19.59 -11.21 -4.24
C MET A 137 18.80 -9.92 -4.52
N ALA A 138 17.48 -9.93 -4.31
CA ALA A 138 16.65 -8.75 -4.47
C ALA A 138 17.10 -7.60 -3.55
N PHE A 139 17.41 -7.90 -2.28
CA PHE A 139 17.93 -6.93 -1.34
C PHE A 139 19.29 -6.36 -1.79
N VAL A 140 20.24 -7.21 -2.16
CA VAL A 140 21.58 -6.79 -2.60
C VAL A 140 21.48 -5.94 -3.88
N VAL A 141 20.71 -6.40 -4.87
CA VAL A 141 20.51 -5.64 -6.13
C VAL A 141 19.89 -4.28 -5.84
N THR A 142 18.85 -4.23 -5.01
CA THR A 142 18.19 -2.97 -4.64
C THR A 142 19.14 -2.05 -3.88
N ALA A 143 19.94 -2.57 -2.96
CA ALA A 143 20.92 -1.82 -2.20
C ALA A 143 22.05 -1.26 -3.09
N LEU A 144 22.59 -2.08 -4.00
CA LEU A 144 23.63 -1.66 -4.94
C LEU A 144 23.14 -0.60 -5.92
N LEU A 145 21.91 -0.71 -6.39
CA LEU A 145 21.32 0.27 -7.31
C LEU A 145 20.95 1.59 -6.61
N ARG A 146 20.77 1.55 -5.29
CA ARG A 146 20.50 2.75 -4.48
C ARG A 146 21.76 3.55 -4.14
N TYR A 147 22.89 2.86 -3.95
CA TYR A 147 24.17 3.53 -3.76
C TYR A 147 24.68 4.06 -5.11
N PRO A 148 25.03 5.35 -5.23
CA PRO A 148 25.64 5.88 -6.42
C PRO A 148 27.07 5.33 -6.52
N LEU A 149 27.19 4.15 -7.07
CA LEU A 149 28.41 3.77 -7.75
C LEU A 149 28.40 4.60 -9.02
N ASP A 150 29.33 5.53 -9.14
CA ASP A 150 29.49 6.58 -10.17
C ASP A 150 29.54 6.06 -11.64
N THR A 151 28.76 5.07 -11.99
CA THR A 151 28.84 4.41 -13.30
C THR A 151 27.49 3.94 -13.81
N TRP A 152 27.08 4.50 -14.93
CA TRP A 152 26.34 3.93 -16.07
C TRP A 152 24.86 3.56 -15.92
N VAL A 153 24.32 3.34 -14.72
CA VAL A 153 22.91 2.93 -14.58
C VAL A 153 22.20 3.87 -13.62
N ASN A 154 21.75 4.99 -14.13
CA ASN A 154 20.90 5.94 -13.38
C ASN A 154 19.45 5.38 -13.33
N MET A 155 19.29 4.17 -12.80
CA MET A 155 17.99 3.51 -12.65
C MET A 155 17.26 3.97 -11.37
N LYS A 156 17.25 5.26 -11.11
CA LYS A 156 16.34 5.88 -10.12
C LYS A 156 14.91 5.92 -10.66
N THR A 157 14.41 4.80 -11.17
CA THR A 157 13.11 4.77 -11.82
C THR A 157 12.09 3.99 -11.02
N PRO A 158 10.82 4.43 -11.01
CA PRO A 158 9.71 3.68 -10.43
C PRO A 158 9.52 2.27 -11.01
N TRP A 159 10.17 2.00 -12.14
CA TRP A 159 10.11 0.73 -12.88
C TRP A 159 10.94 -0.41 -12.26
N MET A 160 11.88 -0.08 -11.40
CA MET A 160 12.77 -1.09 -10.80
C MET A 160 11.98 -2.14 -10.00
N PHE A 161 10.98 -1.71 -9.27
CA PHE A 161 10.13 -2.60 -8.46
C PHE A 161 9.32 -3.59 -9.33
N PRO A 162 8.59 -3.15 -10.37
CA PRO A 162 7.96 -4.06 -11.34
C PRO A 162 8.94 -5.01 -12.02
N ILE A 163 10.13 -4.54 -12.39
CA ILE A 163 11.15 -5.38 -13.04
C ILE A 163 11.61 -6.50 -12.10
N VAL A 164 11.92 -6.19 -10.85
CA VAL A 164 12.33 -7.21 -9.86
C VAL A 164 11.22 -8.23 -9.63
N LEU A 165 9.95 -7.79 -9.57
CA LEU A 165 8.80 -8.68 -9.43
C LEU A 165 8.66 -9.62 -10.64
N VAL A 166 8.74 -9.09 -11.86
CA VAL A 166 8.62 -9.88 -13.10
C VAL A 166 9.77 -10.87 -13.23
N THR A 167 10.99 -10.45 -12.97
CA THR A 167 12.17 -11.34 -13.03
C THR A 167 12.12 -12.44 -11.98
N ALA A 168 11.74 -12.11 -10.74
CA ALA A 168 11.54 -13.11 -9.69
C ALA A 168 10.40 -14.08 -10.00
N GLY A 169 9.30 -13.57 -10.59
CA GLY A 169 8.17 -14.39 -11.03
C GLY A 169 8.55 -15.35 -12.16
N LEU A 170 9.28 -14.87 -13.15
CA LEU A 170 9.80 -15.72 -14.24
C LEU A 170 10.76 -16.79 -13.73
N PHE A 171 11.69 -16.43 -12.84
CA PHE A 171 12.59 -17.40 -12.24
C PHE A 171 11.82 -18.48 -11.46
N SER A 172 10.85 -18.06 -10.64
CA SER A 172 9.99 -18.96 -9.89
C SER A 172 9.16 -19.88 -10.80
N PHE A 173 8.71 -19.38 -11.96
CA PHE A 173 7.96 -20.17 -12.94
C PHE A 173 8.79 -21.29 -13.55
N PHE A 174 10.07 -21.03 -13.90
CA PHE A 174 10.95 -22.05 -14.44
C PHE A 174 11.44 -23.06 -13.42
N ASP A 175 11.53 -22.69 -12.15
CA ASP A 175 11.98 -23.57 -11.05
C ASP A 175 10.83 -24.41 -10.45
N PHE A 176 9.57 -24.09 -10.80
CA PHE A 176 8.40 -24.76 -10.25
C PHE A 176 8.24 -26.17 -10.81
N LYS A 177 8.86 -27.14 -10.16
CA LYS A 177 8.68 -28.59 -10.41
C LYS A 177 7.55 -29.20 -9.55
N GLY A 178 6.63 -28.37 -9.06
CA GLY A 178 5.54 -28.80 -8.19
C GLY A 178 4.41 -29.48 -8.96
N THR A 179 3.79 -30.46 -8.33
CA THR A 179 2.57 -31.11 -8.83
C THR A 179 1.46 -30.07 -8.87
N VAL A 180 1.09 -29.65 -10.07
CA VAL A 180 -0.07 -28.78 -10.27
C VAL A 180 -1.30 -29.53 -9.77
N GLN A 181 -1.81 -29.17 -8.59
CA GLN A 181 -3.12 -29.65 -8.19
C GLN A 181 -4.13 -29.22 -9.25
N LYS A 182 -4.78 -30.19 -9.89
CA LYS A 182 -5.83 -29.93 -10.87
C LYS A 182 -7.04 -29.33 -10.16
N TYR A 183 -7.03 -28.02 -9.97
CA TYR A 183 -8.22 -27.30 -9.54
C TYR A 183 -9.26 -27.31 -10.69
N LYS A 184 -10.52 -27.56 -10.34
CA LYS A 184 -11.61 -27.38 -11.29
C LYS A 184 -11.63 -25.92 -11.74
N PRO A 185 -11.65 -25.64 -13.06
CA PRO A 185 -11.69 -24.27 -13.54
C PRO A 185 -12.96 -23.58 -13.04
N ILE A 186 -12.78 -22.55 -12.24
CA ILE A 186 -13.89 -21.70 -11.79
C ILE A 186 -14.29 -20.85 -12.99
N LYS A 187 -15.53 -20.95 -13.45
CA LYS A 187 -16.07 -20.09 -14.51
C LYS A 187 -16.30 -18.68 -13.93
N ILE A 188 -15.29 -17.84 -13.96
CA ILE A 188 -15.39 -16.45 -13.52
C ILE A 188 -16.05 -15.64 -14.64
N LYS A 189 -17.22 -15.05 -14.38
CA LYS A 189 -17.79 -14.02 -15.25
C LYS A 189 -16.99 -12.74 -15.06
N PHE A 190 -16.07 -12.52 -15.97
CA PHE A 190 -15.16 -11.38 -15.86
C PHE A 190 -15.88 -10.05 -16.15
N PRO A 191 -15.84 -9.06 -15.25
CA PRO A 191 -16.55 -7.79 -15.44
C PRO A 191 -15.75 -6.84 -16.36
N TRP A 192 -15.72 -7.13 -17.66
CA TRP A 192 -14.95 -6.39 -18.67
C TRP A 192 -15.16 -4.86 -18.59
N ARG A 193 -16.40 -4.42 -18.31
CA ARG A 193 -16.70 -2.98 -18.20
C ARG A 193 -15.88 -2.32 -17.08
N SER A 194 -15.82 -2.96 -15.91
CA SER A 194 -15.05 -2.42 -14.77
C SER A 194 -13.55 -2.44 -15.04
N LEU A 195 -13.04 -3.48 -15.69
CA LEU A 195 -11.63 -3.55 -16.09
C LEU A 195 -11.28 -2.46 -17.09
N VAL A 196 -12.07 -2.30 -18.16
CA VAL A 196 -11.84 -1.27 -19.18
C VAL A 196 -11.89 0.12 -18.55
N THR A 197 -12.87 0.41 -17.69
CA THR A 197 -12.94 1.68 -16.96
C THR A 197 -11.70 1.93 -16.12
N PHE A 198 -11.23 0.91 -15.38
CA PHE A 198 -10.01 0.99 -14.59
C PHE A 198 -8.77 1.29 -15.44
N VAL A 199 -8.59 0.56 -16.55
CA VAL A 199 -7.45 0.75 -17.47
C VAL A 199 -7.49 2.12 -18.12
N VAL A 200 -8.67 2.58 -18.55
CA VAL A 200 -8.84 3.91 -19.16
C VAL A 200 -8.47 5.01 -18.16
N ILE A 201 -8.98 4.93 -16.92
CA ILE A 201 -8.64 5.92 -15.88
C ILE A 201 -7.13 5.88 -15.58
N PHE A 202 -6.51 4.69 -15.52
CA PHE A 202 -5.09 4.53 -15.26
C PHE A 202 -4.24 5.20 -16.37
N ILE A 203 -4.58 4.97 -17.63
CA ILE A 203 -3.88 5.57 -18.78
C ILE A 203 -4.09 7.09 -18.78
N LEU A 204 -5.34 7.56 -18.59
CA LEU A 204 -5.65 8.99 -18.56
C LEU A 204 -4.90 9.70 -17.42
N ALA A 205 -4.89 9.13 -16.21
CA ALA A 205 -4.14 9.68 -15.09
C ALA A 205 -2.64 9.78 -15.41
N GLY A 206 -2.05 8.73 -15.99
CA GLY A 206 -0.63 8.72 -16.38
C GLY A 206 -0.28 9.74 -17.46
N VAL A 207 -1.16 9.90 -18.46
CA VAL A 207 -0.97 10.91 -19.52
C VAL A 207 -1.12 12.33 -18.96
N LEU A 208 -2.16 12.59 -18.17
CA LEU A 208 -2.40 13.89 -17.55
C LEU A 208 -1.28 14.27 -16.58
N GLY A 209 -0.79 13.34 -15.77
CA GLY A 209 0.34 13.57 -14.85
C GLY A 209 1.65 13.89 -15.57
N LYS A 210 1.84 13.33 -16.78
CA LYS A 210 3.04 13.59 -17.58
C LYS A 210 2.98 14.91 -18.35
N VAL A 211 1.79 15.33 -18.79
CA VAL A 211 1.60 16.53 -19.62
C VAL A 211 1.34 17.77 -18.76
N SER A 212 0.74 17.59 -17.60
CA SER A 212 0.38 18.68 -16.71
C SER A 212 1.57 19.18 -15.89
N SER A 213 1.69 20.48 -15.75
CA SER A 213 2.60 21.13 -14.79
C SER A 213 1.89 21.48 -13.46
N ASN A 214 0.62 21.10 -13.29
CA ASN A 214 -0.12 21.37 -12.07
C ASN A 214 0.25 20.35 -10.98
N PRO A 215 0.79 20.78 -9.81
CA PRO A 215 1.20 19.90 -8.73
C PRO A 215 0.10 18.95 -8.26
N LEU A 216 -1.16 19.42 -8.19
CA LEU A 216 -2.29 18.59 -7.76
C LEU A 216 -2.61 17.46 -8.73
N VAL A 217 -2.47 17.69 -10.04
CA VAL A 217 -2.68 16.64 -11.06
C VAL A 217 -1.57 15.60 -10.96
N ILE A 218 -0.33 16.03 -10.78
CA ILE A 218 0.83 15.15 -10.62
C ILE A 218 0.70 14.35 -9.33
N LEU A 219 0.31 14.98 -8.22
CA LEU A 219 0.08 14.30 -6.95
C LEU A 219 -1.04 13.25 -7.06
N PHE A 220 -2.15 13.61 -7.70
CA PHE A 220 -3.24 12.66 -7.96
C PHE A 220 -2.76 11.47 -8.78
N GLU A 221 -2.01 11.68 -9.86
CA GLU A 221 -1.44 10.61 -10.67
C GLU A 221 -0.55 9.70 -9.83
N ASN A 222 0.37 10.26 -9.07
CA ASN A 222 1.28 9.49 -8.22
C ASN A 222 0.51 8.63 -7.22
N CYS A 223 -0.42 9.21 -6.47
CA CYS A 223 -1.23 8.47 -5.50
C CYS A 223 -2.09 7.39 -6.18
N TYR A 224 -2.70 7.70 -7.33
CA TYR A 224 -3.51 6.75 -8.08
C TYR A 224 -2.66 5.59 -8.61
N ARG A 225 -1.50 5.90 -9.20
CA ARG A 225 -0.55 4.91 -9.72
C ARG A 225 -0.04 3.98 -8.61
N PHE A 226 0.37 4.52 -7.47
CA PHE A 226 0.78 3.70 -6.34
C PHE A 226 -0.34 2.82 -5.81
N GLY A 227 -1.55 3.37 -5.66
CA GLY A 227 -2.72 2.60 -5.24
C GLY A 227 -3.05 1.45 -6.18
N THR A 228 -2.69 1.54 -7.47
CA THR A 228 -2.98 0.53 -8.50
C THR A 228 -1.85 -0.47 -8.72
N ILE A 229 -0.59 -0.12 -8.43
CA ILE A 229 0.58 -0.99 -8.69
C ILE A 229 1.01 -1.77 -7.45
N VAL A 230 0.62 -1.34 -6.25
CA VAL A 230 1.03 -1.99 -5.01
C VAL A 230 0.37 -3.35 -4.85
N PHE A 231 1.18 -4.41 -4.77
CA PHE A 231 0.78 -5.75 -4.40
C PHE A 231 1.26 -6.08 -2.98
N GLY A 232 0.48 -6.85 -2.22
CA GLY A 232 0.89 -7.27 -0.87
C GLY A 232 0.61 -6.26 0.25
N GLY A 233 -0.09 -5.16 -0.05
CA GLY A 233 -0.57 -4.19 0.95
C GLY A 233 0.37 -3.02 1.25
N GLY A 234 0.01 -2.22 2.27
CA GLY A 234 0.63 -0.92 2.56
C GLY A 234 2.12 -0.94 2.92
N ASN A 235 2.68 -2.08 3.33
CA ASN A 235 4.10 -2.17 3.67
C ASN A 235 5.03 -1.97 2.45
N VAL A 236 4.54 -2.27 1.24
CA VAL A 236 5.26 -2.06 -0.02
C VAL A 236 5.08 -0.63 -0.52
N LEU A 237 3.97 0.01 -0.17
CA LEU A 237 3.65 1.38 -0.57
C LEU A 237 4.67 2.39 -0.04
N ILE A 238 5.05 2.27 1.25
CA ILE A 238 5.93 3.24 1.93
C ILE A 238 7.27 3.43 1.20
N PRO A 239 8.06 2.38 0.89
CA PRO A 239 9.32 2.56 0.18
C PRO A 239 9.13 3.09 -1.26
N MET A 240 8.03 2.76 -1.94
CA MET A 240 7.74 3.29 -3.28
C MET A 240 7.40 4.78 -3.23
N MET A 241 6.59 5.21 -2.26
CA MET A 241 6.27 6.63 -2.07
C MET A 241 7.49 7.42 -1.63
N LEU A 242 8.32 6.87 -0.73
CA LEU A 242 9.56 7.53 -0.30
C LEU A 242 10.41 7.93 -1.51
N GLU A 243 10.68 6.99 -2.41
CA GLU A 243 11.50 7.25 -3.60
C GLU A 243 10.87 8.34 -4.50
N GLN A 244 9.57 8.23 -4.75
CA GLN A 244 8.88 9.13 -5.66
C GLN A 244 8.72 10.54 -5.09
N PHE A 245 8.38 10.68 -3.81
CA PHE A 245 8.07 12.00 -3.23
C PHE A 245 9.29 12.75 -2.74
N THR A 246 10.38 12.06 -2.40
CA THR A 246 11.58 12.69 -1.84
C THR A 246 12.76 12.81 -2.78
N ASN A 247 12.81 12.01 -3.85
CA ASN A 247 13.97 11.98 -4.76
C ASN A 247 13.60 12.31 -6.21
N HIS A 248 12.32 12.20 -6.59
CA HIS A 248 11.91 12.45 -7.97
C HIS A 248 11.40 13.87 -8.11
N ILE A 249 12.05 14.62 -8.99
CA ILE A 249 11.59 15.95 -9.40
C ILE A 249 10.58 15.77 -10.51
N SER A 250 9.33 16.13 -10.24
CA SER A 250 8.25 16.05 -11.23
C SER A 250 8.42 17.10 -12.33
N ASN A 251 7.87 16.84 -13.52
CA ASN A 251 7.93 17.78 -14.64
C ASN A 251 7.40 19.16 -14.23
N GLY A 252 8.23 20.19 -14.41
CA GLY A 252 7.89 21.58 -14.09
C GLY A 252 8.07 21.99 -12.63
N ALA A 253 8.51 21.07 -11.74
CA ALA A 253 8.90 21.41 -10.37
C ALA A 253 10.41 21.62 -10.28
N SER A 254 10.84 22.54 -9.41
CA SER A 254 12.26 22.75 -9.10
C SER A 254 12.77 21.85 -7.98
N GLU A 255 11.85 21.29 -7.18
CA GLU A 255 12.15 20.48 -5.99
C GLU A 255 11.22 19.27 -5.87
N PRO A 256 11.60 18.25 -5.08
CA PRO A 256 10.72 17.14 -4.73
C PRO A 256 9.48 17.62 -3.96
N PHE A 257 8.43 16.79 -3.90
CA PHE A 257 7.21 17.13 -3.15
C PHE A 257 7.45 17.37 -1.66
N MET A 258 8.40 16.65 -1.06
CA MET A 258 8.74 16.77 0.36
C MET A 258 10.15 16.26 0.64
N THR A 259 10.69 16.63 1.79
CA THR A 259 11.95 16.08 2.30
C THR A 259 11.78 14.65 2.83
N THR A 260 12.87 13.90 2.90
CA THR A 260 12.88 12.56 3.53
C THR A 260 12.41 12.63 4.99
N GLY A 261 12.76 13.70 5.72
CA GLY A 261 12.34 13.88 7.10
C GLY A 261 10.83 14.05 7.25
N GLU A 262 10.22 14.89 6.42
CA GLU A 262 8.77 15.10 6.40
C GLU A 262 8.04 13.80 6.05
N PHE A 263 8.51 13.08 5.04
CA PHE A 263 7.91 11.79 4.67
C PHE A 263 7.97 10.79 5.83
N LEU A 264 9.12 10.63 6.50
CA LEU A 264 9.26 9.73 7.64
C LEU A 264 8.41 10.14 8.83
N ASN A 265 8.21 11.44 9.05
CA ASN A 265 7.25 11.93 10.04
C ASN A 265 5.83 11.49 9.70
N GLY A 266 5.42 11.63 8.44
CA GLY A 266 4.12 11.14 7.94
C GLY A 266 3.97 9.62 8.12
N VAL A 267 5.00 8.83 7.82
CA VAL A 267 5.03 7.38 8.05
C VAL A 267 4.83 7.04 9.53
N GLY A 268 5.54 7.72 10.43
CA GLY A 268 5.40 7.50 11.86
C GLY A 268 4.00 7.85 12.37
N LEU A 269 3.44 8.96 11.92
CA LEU A 269 2.10 9.41 12.30
C LEU A 269 1.01 8.46 11.79
N VAL A 270 1.09 7.99 10.54
CA VAL A 270 0.11 7.03 10.02
C VAL A 270 0.13 5.70 10.75
N GLN A 271 1.25 5.30 11.33
CA GLN A 271 1.33 4.11 12.18
C GLN A 271 0.72 4.31 13.56
N ALA A 272 0.73 5.55 14.06
CA ALA A 272 0.16 5.93 15.35
C ALA A 272 -1.36 6.23 15.28
N ILE A 273 -1.88 6.54 14.09
CA ILE A 273 -3.30 6.84 13.86
C ILE A 273 -4.02 5.57 13.41
N PRO A 274 -5.22 5.29 13.94
CA PRO A 274 -5.98 4.12 13.51
C PRO A 274 -6.52 4.29 12.10
N GLY A 275 -6.32 3.29 11.24
CA GLY A 275 -6.83 3.30 9.87
C GLY A 275 -5.90 2.67 8.85
N PRO A 276 -6.25 2.72 7.57
CA PRO A 276 -5.45 2.14 6.50
C PRO A 276 -4.19 2.98 6.21
N ILE A 277 -3.03 2.32 6.04
CA ILE A 277 -1.74 2.98 5.75
C ILE A 277 -1.81 3.89 4.51
N PHE A 278 -2.69 3.60 3.56
CA PHE A 278 -2.88 4.41 2.35
C PHE A 278 -3.35 5.85 2.63
N THR A 279 -3.85 6.12 3.83
CA THR A 279 -4.19 7.48 4.25
C THR A 279 -2.97 8.40 4.38
N ILE A 280 -1.74 7.87 4.33
CA ILE A 280 -0.52 8.67 4.24
C ILE A 280 -0.58 9.69 3.09
N ALA A 281 -1.31 9.39 2.03
CA ALA A 281 -1.55 10.32 0.92
C ALA A 281 -2.22 11.64 1.33
N SER A 282 -2.85 11.70 2.50
CA SER A 282 -3.43 12.95 3.03
C SER A 282 -2.42 13.80 3.81
N PHE A 283 -1.23 13.27 4.05
CA PHE A 283 -0.13 13.98 4.69
C PHE A 283 0.83 14.60 3.65
N THR A 284 0.86 14.03 2.44
CA THR A 284 1.65 14.53 1.29
C THR A 284 0.92 15.62 0.53
#